data_cd62435846216076942302db8c3ace25
#
_entry.id   cd62435846216076942302db8c3ace25
#
_cell.length_a   1.000
_cell.length_b   1.000
_cell.length_c   1.000
_cell.angle_alpha   90.00
_cell.angle_beta   90.00
_cell.angle_gamma   90.00
#
_symmetry.space_group_name_H-M   'P 1'
#
loop_
_entity.id
_entity.type
_entity.pdbx_description
1 polymer ?
#
loop_
_entity_poly.entity_id
_entity_poly.type
_entity_poly.pdbx_seq_one_letter_code
_entity_poly.pdbx_strand_id
1 'polypeptide(L)'
;MGAHDLPADYARAEALASSMWAEFFRPPANQTVSEWADANRQLSGKSSSEPGPWRTDRTPYLRQIMDDLSARSTVQEVVVMFAAQLGKSETGNNWLGYIIDNEPGPVMCVQPTTD
;
A
#
# COMPACT_ATOMS: atom_id res chain seq x y z
N MET A 1 -15.67 45.83 11.41
CA MET A 1 -15.53 44.94 10.26
C MET A 1 -16.02 43.56 10.61
N GLY A 2 -16.93 43.06 9.83
CA GLY A 2 -17.45 41.70 10.01
C GLY A 2 -16.66 40.68 9.21
N ALA A 3 -16.88 39.38 9.50
CA ALA A 3 -16.23 38.28 8.80
C ALA A 3 -16.54 38.26 7.30
N HIS A 4 -17.67 38.87 6.88
CA HIS A 4 -18.07 38.96 5.48
C HIS A 4 -17.19 39.90 4.66
N ASP A 5 -16.36 40.72 5.32
CA ASP A 5 -15.43 41.65 4.65
C ASP A 5 -14.10 40.96 4.28
N LEU A 6 -13.92 39.67 4.59
CA LEU A 6 -12.71 38.93 4.25
C LEU A 6 -12.59 38.76 2.73
N PRO A 7 -11.39 38.94 2.18
CA PRO A 7 -11.21 38.77 0.73
C PRO A 7 -11.47 37.31 0.31
N ALA A 8 -11.89 37.14 -0.93
CA ALA A 8 -12.15 35.83 -1.51
C ALA A 8 -10.92 34.91 -1.44
N ASP A 9 -9.72 35.47 -1.55
CA ASP A 9 -8.47 34.73 -1.45
C ASP A 9 -8.27 34.12 -0.06
N TYR A 10 -8.72 34.82 0.98
CA TYR A 10 -8.65 34.30 2.34
C TYR A 10 -9.56 33.08 2.52
N ALA A 11 -10.79 33.15 2.02
CA ALA A 11 -11.73 32.04 2.08
C ALA A 11 -11.21 30.82 1.31
N ARG A 12 -10.58 31.05 0.16
CA ARG A 12 -9.97 30.00 -0.64
C ARG A 12 -8.78 29.35 0.09
N ALA A 13 -7.94 30.17 0.71
CA ALA A 13 -6.79 29.66 1.49
C ALA A 13 -7.26 28.84 2.68
N GLU A 14 -8.31 29.26 3.36
CA GLU A 14 -8.89 28.53 4.48
C GLU A 14 -9.48 27.18 4.02
N ALA A 15 -10.18 27.16 2.88
CA ALA A 15 -10.72 25.95 2.32
C ALA A 15 -9.62 24.95 1.93
N LEU A 16 -8.53 25.43 1.34
CA LEU A 16 -7.36 24.61 1.03
C LEU A 16 -6.70 24.06 2.29
N ALA A 17 -6.53 24.88 3.32
CA ALA A 17 -5.96 24.45 4.59
C ALA A 17 -6.82 23.37 5.24
N SER A 18 -8.14 23.53 5.25
CA SER A 18 -9.06 22.52 5.78
C SER A 18 -8.98 21.20 5.02
N SER A 19 -8.87 21.28 3.69
CA SER A 19 -8.72 20.12 2.83
C SER A 19 -7.40 19.38 3.12
N MET A 20 -6.30 20.10 3.27
CA MET A 20 -5.00 19.54 3.60
C MET A 20 -4.99 18.89 4.98
N TRP A 21 -5.62 19.51 5.96
CA TRP A 21 -5.75 18.94 7.30
C TRP A 21 -6.57 17.66 7.29
N ALA A 22 -7.69 17.64 6.57
CA ALA A 22 -8.53 16.48 6.44
C ALA A 22 -7.78 15.31 5.81
N GLU A 23 -6.93 15.58 4.81
CA GLU A 23 -6.11 14.57 4.18
C GLU A 23 -4.99 14.08 5.09
N PHE A 24 -4.34 14.98 5.81
CA PHE A 24 -3.26 14.65 6.75
C PHE A 24 -3.76 13.74 7.89
N PHE A 25 -4.97 14.02 8.41
CA PHE A 25 -5.57 13.25 9.52
C PHE A 25 -6.50 12.15 9.05
N ARG A 26 -6.54 11.88 7.74
CA ARG A 26 -7.35 10.78 7.24
C ARG A 26 -6.88 9.47 7.88
N PRO A 27 -7.78 8.67 8.48
CA PRO A 27 -7.40 7.35 8.96
C PRO A 27 -6.89 6.50 7.80
N PRO A 28 -5.93 5.59 8.04
CA PRO A 28 -5.46 4.69 7.00
C PRO A 28 -6.63 3.96 6.35
N ALA A 29 -6.56 3.76 5.04
CA ALA A 29 -7.59 3.01 4.33
C ALA A 29 -7.72 1.61 4.95
N ASN A 30 -8.96 1.18 5.20
CA ASN A 30 -9.24 -0.13 5.75
C ASN A 30 -9.11 -1.20 4.66
N GLN A 31 -7.92 -1.37 4.15
CA GLN A 31 -7.62 -2.16 2.98
C GLN A 31 -6.59 -3.23 3.34
N THR A 32 -6.79 -4.44 2.83
CA THR A 32 -5.81 -5.51 2.99
C THR A 32 -4.71 -5.38 1.95
N VAL A 33 -3.60 -6.10 2.16
CA VAL A 33 -2.49 -6.09 1.20
C VAL A 33 -2.95 -6.61 -0.16
N SER A 34 -3.78 -7.66 -0.20
CA SER A 34 -4.29 -8.18 -1.46
C SER A 34 -5.18 -7.18 -2.19
N GLU A 35 -6.05 -6.49 -1.48
CA GLU A 35 -6.91 -5.46 -2.06
C GLU A 35 -6.09 -4.29 -2.60
N TRP A 36 -5.10 -3.85 -1.84
CA TRP A 36 -4.20 -2.79 -2.28
C TRP A 36 -3.44 -3.18 -3.55
N ALA A 37 -2.91 -4.39 -3.57
CA ALA A 37 -2.14 -4.88 -4.72
C ALA A 37 -3.01 -4.97 -5.98
N ASP A 38 -4.23 -5.49 -5.86
CA ASP A 38 -5.16 -5.59 -6.98
C ASP A 38 -5.52 -4.22 -7.55
N ALA A 39 -5.55 -3.19 -6.70
CA ALA A 39 -5.91 -1.84 -7.11
C ALA A 39 -4.72 -1.03 -7.67
N ASN A 40 -3.49 -1.28 -7.20
CA ASN A 40 -2.38 -0.36 -7.43
C ASN A 40 -1.15 -0.97 -8.10
N ARG A 41 -0.94 -2.29 -7.98
CA ARG A 41 0.30 -2.90 -8.48
C ARG A 41 0.27 -3.15 -9.98
N GLN A 42 1.39 -2.83 -10.62
CA GLN A 42 1.64 -3.12 -12.04
C GLN A 42 2.90 -3.99 -12.14
N LEU A 43 2.82 -5.02 -12.92
CA LEU A 43 3.95 -5.91 -13.19
C LEU A 43 4.64 -5.51 -14.49
N SER A 44 5.96 -5.44 -14.46
CA SER A 44 6.73 -5.17 -15.66
C SER A 44 7.04 -6.47 -16.40
N GLY A 45 7.30 -6.36 -17.70
CA GLY A 45 7.70 -7.52 -18.51
C GLY A 45 9.04 -8.12 -18.09
N LYS A 46 9.85 -7.38 -17.32
CA LYS A 46 11.12 -7.89 -16.79
C LYS A 46 10.95 -8.72 -15.54
N SER A 47 9.93 -8.46 -14.76
CA SER A 47 9.70 -9.11 -13.47
C SER A 47 8.66 -10.21 -13.52
N SER A 48 7.90 -10.30 -14.58
CA SER A 48 6.82 -11.27 -14.69
C SER A 48 6.66 -11.77 -16.12
N SER A 49 6.27 -13.03 -16.24
CA SER A 49 5.88 -13.61 -17.53
C SER A 49 4.53 -13.06 -18.01
N GLU A 50 3.73 -12.50 -17.11
CA GLU A 50 2.45 -11.87 -17.41
C GLU A 50 2.47 -10.42 -16.96
N PRO A 51 2.99 -9.49 -17.79
CA PRO A 51 3.01 -8.08 -17.43
C PRO A 51 1.60 -7.49 -17.41
N GLY A 52 1.43 -6.41 -16.64
CA GLY A 52 0.16 -5.71 -16.51
C GLY A 52 -0.27 -5.57 -15.08
N PRO A 53 -1.56 -5.28 -14.82
CA PRO A 53 -2.07 -5.15 -13.47
C PRO A 53 -1.93 -6.44 -12.67
N TRP A 54 -1.56 -6.30 -11.41
CA TRP A 54 -1.53 -7.42 -10.48
C TRP A 54 -2.95 -7.95 -10.25
N ARG A 55 -3.10 -9.26 -10.23
CA ARG A 55 -4.36 -9.92 -9.90
C ARG A 55 -4.09 -11.07 -8.94
N THR A 56 -4.56 -10.93 -7.72
CA THR A 56 -4.42 -11.97 -6.69
C THR A 56 -5.12 -13.27 -7.08
N ASP A 57 -6.16 -13.18 -7.89
CA ASP A 57 -6.91 -14.35 -8.35
C ASP A 57 -6.07 -15.33 -9.20
N ARG A 58 -4.99 -14.86 -9.80
CA ARG A 58 -4.05 -15.73 -10.54
C ARG A 58 -3.25 -16.62 -9.62
N THR A 59 -3.04 -16.19 -8.38
CA THR A 59 -2.28 -16.91 -7.37
C THR A 59 -3.07 -16.89 -6.06
N PRO A 60 -4.20 -17.59 -5.99
CA PRO A 60 -5.10 -17.48 -4.83
C PRO A 60 -4.45 -17.94 -3.52
N TYR A 61 -3.44 -18.78 -3.58
CA TYR A 61 -2.69 -19.20 -2.39
C TYR A 61 -1.91 -18.06 -1.71
N LEU A 62 -1.65 -16.96 -2.41
CA LEU A 62 -0.98 -15.79 -1.84
C LEU A 62 -1.95 -14.87 -1.09
N ARG A 63 -3.24 -14.97 -1.33
CA ARG A 63 -4.24 -14.07 -0.73
C ARG A 63 -4.18 -14.12 0.79
N GLN A 64 -4.23 -15.31 1.36
CA GLN A 64 -4.20 -15.47 2.81
C GLN A 64 -2.90 -14.92 3.41
N ILE A 65 -1.78 -15.17 2.77
CA ILE A 65 -0.47 -14.69 3.21
C ILE A 65 -0.45 -13.16 3.22
N MET A 66 -0.90 -12.54 2.13
CA MET A 66 -0.93 -11.09 2.04
C MET A 66 -1.90 -10.47 3.03
N ASP A 67 -3.05 -11.08 3.25
CA ASP A 67 -4.02 -10.58 4.21
C ASP A 67 -3.50 -10.70 5.64
N ASP A 68 -2.74 -11.73 5.96
CA ASP A 68 -2.08 -11.88 7.26
C ASP A 68 -1.02 -10.81 7.50
N LEU A 69 -0.45 -10.24 6.46
CA LEU A 69 0.52 -9.14 6.55
C LEU A 69 -0.15 -7.77 6.65
N SER A 70 -1.47 -7.70 6.57
CA SER A 70 -2.20 -6.44 6.61
C SER A 70 -2.17 -5.82 8.02
N ALA A 71 -2.30 -4.50 8.08
CA ALA A 71 -2.16 -3.74 9.33
C ALA A 71 -3.17 -4.14 10.40
N ARG A 72 -4.34 -4.60 10.01
CA ARG A 72 -5.39 -5.04 10.96
C ARG A 72 -5.31 -6.50 11.32
N SER A 73 -4.37 -7.23 10.75
CA SER A 73 -4.16 -8.62 11.13
C SER A 73 -3.59 -8.71 12.54
N THR A 74 -4.01 -9.73 13.29
CA THR A 74 -3.45 -10.03 14.59
C THR A 74 -2.19 -10.88 14.52
N VAL A 75 -1.82 -11.30 13.31
CA VAL A 75 -0.63 -12.12 13.07
C VAL A 75 0.62 -11.28 13.23
N GLN A 76 1.56 -11.75 14.03
CA GLN A 76 2.81 -11.03 14.31
C GLN A 76 3.98 -11.50 13.46
N GLU A 77 3.92 -12.74 12.98
CA GLU A 77 4.99 -13.32 12.18
C GLU A 77 4.42 -14.23 11.10
N VAL A 78 4.93 -14.08 9.89
CA VAL A 78 4.56 -14.94 8.78
C VAL A 78 5.83 -15.55 8.20
N VAL A 79 5.87 -16.88 8.14
CA VAL A 79 6.99 -17.63 7.56
C VAL A 79 6.48 -18.32 6.31
N VAL A 80 7.17 -18.10 5.19
CA VAL A 80 6.78 -18.64 3.90
C VAL A 80 7.88 -19.50 3.35
N MET A 81 7.56 -20.77 3.06
CA MET A 81 8.46 -21.71 2.41
C MET A 81 7.86 -22.09 1.05
N PHE A 82 8.36 -21.44 0.01
CA PHE A 82 7.91 -21.70 -1.36
C PHE A 82 9.08 -22.17 -2.23
N ALA A 83 8.76 -22.94 -3.23
CA ALA A 83 9.69 -23.20 -4.32
C ALA A 83 9.97 -21.92 -5.10
N ALA A 84 11.00 -21.92 -5.94
CA ALA A 84 11.33 -20.76 -6.77
C ALA A 84 10.16 -20.41 -7.70
N GLN A 85 10.01 -19.12 -7.98
CA GLN A 85 9.02 -18.59 -8.93
C GLN A 85 7.55 -18.75 -8.53
N LEU A 86 7.26 -18.93 -7.24
CA LEU A 86 5.88 -18.99 -6.75
C LEU A 86 5.35 -17.66 -6.22
N GLY A 87 6.08 -16.56 -6.44
CA GLY A 87 5.59 -15.23 -6.09
C GLY A 87 6.02 -14.70 -4.73
N LYS A 88 7.02 -15.28 -4.06
CA LYS A 88 7.51 -14.81 -2.77
C LYS A 88 7.97 -13.35 -2.82
N SER A 89 8.80 -13.03 -3.81
CA SER A 89 9.35 -11.67 -3.95
C SER A 89 8.25 -10.66 -4.26
N GLU A 90 7.29 -11.03 -5.10
CA GLU A 90 6.17 -10.16 -5.45
C GLU A 90 5.25 -9.94 -4.25
N THR A 91 5.03 -10.94 -3.41
CA THR A 91 4.30 -10.79 -2.16
C THR A 91 4.99 -9.78 -1.24
N GLY A 92 6.31 -9.87 -1.11
CA GLY A 92 7.10 -8.92 -0.34
C GLY A 92 7.01 -7.51 -0.90
N ASN A 93 7.08 -7.37 -2.22
CA ASN A 93 6.97 -6.08 -2.89
C ASN A 93 5.56 -5.48 -2.71
N ASN A 94 4.52 -6.28 -2.77
CA ASN A 94 3.16 -5.86 -2.51
C ASN A 94 3.00 -5.33 -1.08
N TRP A 95 3.58 -6.04 -0.13
CA TRP A 95 3.55 -5.63 1.26
C TRP A 95 4.29 -4.32 1.50
N LEU A 96 5.49 -4.16 0.92
CA LEU A 96 6.25 -2.92 1.01
C LEU A 96 5.47 -1.73 0.44
N GLY A 97 4.87 -1.90 -0.73
CA GLY A 97 4.04 -0.85 -1.34
C GLY A 97 2.83 -0.49 -0.47
N TYR A 98 2.20 -1.48 0.11
CA TYR A 98 1.08 -1.29 1.03
C TYR A 98 1.49 -0.48 2.26
N ILE A 99 2.64 -0.80 2.87
CA ILE A 99 3.13 -0.07 4.03
C ILE A 99 3.43 1.39 3.68
N ILE A 100 4.08 1.63 2.55
CA ILE A 100 4.42 2.98 2.13
C ILE A 100 3.17 3.83 1.89
N ASP A 101 2.13 3.24 1.31
CA ASP A 101 0.93 3.97 0.94
C ASP A 101 -0.07 4.09 2.08
N ASN A 102 -0.33 3.02 2.80
CA ASN A 102 -1.42 2.98 3.80
C ASN A 102 -0.95 3.19 5.24
N GLU A 103 0.19 2.64 5.62
CA GLU A 103 0.68 2.72 6.99
C GLU A 103 2.19 2.94 7.03
N PRO A 104 2.66 4.15 6.70
CA PRO A 104 4.09 4.44 6.73
C PRO A 104 4.69 4.19 8.11
N GLY A 105 5.80 3.47 8.12
CA GLY A 105 6.52 3.14 9.34
C GLY A 105 7.89 2.60 9.02
N PRO A 106 8.72 2.35 10.05
CA PRO A 106 10.05 1.77 9.81
C PRO A 106 9.93 0.35 9.26
N VAL A 107 10.66 0.07 8.19
CA VAL A 107 10.71 -1.24 7.56
C VAL A 107 12.15 -1.59 7.26
N MET A 108 12.54 -2.82 7.56
CA MET A 108 13.84 -3.35 7.19
C MET A 108 13.65 -4.52 6.24
N CYS A 109 14.22 -4.43 5.05
CA CYS A 109 14.21 -5.50 4.07
C CYS A 109 15.61 -6.09 3.99
N VAL A 110 15.74 -7.37 4.36
CA VAL A 110 17.03 -8.07 4.35
C VAL A 110 16.97 -9.14 3.27
N GLN A 111 17.92 -9.08 2.35
CA GLN A 111 18.04 -10.05 1.28
C GLN A 111 19.46 -10.59 1.23
N PRO A 112 19.65 -11.86 0.81
CA PRO A 112 20.99 -12.35 0.57
C PRO A 112 21.63 -11.57 -0.59
N THR A 113 22.92 -11.27 -0.45
CA THR A 113 23.64 -10.62 -1.53
C THR A 113 23.79 -11.58 -2.71
N THR A 114 23.49 -11.08 -3.89
CA THR A 114 23.82 -11.78 -5.13
C THR A 114 25.10 -11.17 -5.67
N ASP A 115 26.16 -11.87 -5.53
CA ASP A 115 27.45 -11.51 -6.16
C ASP A 115 27.53 -12.13 -7.54
#